data_af10cac1e668085f3f591d3c1e067d9a
#
_entry.id   af10cac1e668085f3f591d3c1e067d9a
#
_cell.length_a   1.000
_cell.length_b   1.000
_cell.length_c   1.000
_cell.angle_alpha   90.00
_cell.angle_beta   90.00
_cell.angle_gamma   90.00
#
_symmetry.space_group_name_H-M   'P 1'
#
loop_
_entity.id
_entity.type
_entity.pdbx_description
1 polymer ?
#
loop_
_entity_poly.entity_id
_entity_poly.type
_entity_poly.pdbx_seq_one_letter_code
_entity_poly.pdbx_strand_id
1 'polypeptide(L)'
;MNSKQHWENIYNTKKIDGVSWFQEVPTDSLKLIQRVSKNSHDKIIDIGCGKGFLADNLVQLGYSNISLLDISKNALDEVKARLGINSISYIASSVLDFKSNEKFNIWHDRAVFHFLTDHHDKKLYKKIVSDSIMNNGYLIIATFSEDGPLKCSGLEITRYSLDELKEFYKDDFEFLEGYKTIHKTPFQTDQSFNFSVFKKITG
;
A
#
# COMPACT_ATOMS: atom_id res chain seq x y z
N MET A 1 2.82 -15.81 16.07
CA MET A 1 3.44 -14.51 16.46
C MET A 1 2.46 -13.43 16.07
N ASN A 2 2.14 -12.47 16.92
CA ASN A 2 1.23 -11.36 16.57
C ASN A 2 1.88 -10.56 15.43
N SER A 3 1.14 -10.24 14.37
CA SER A 3 1.62 -9.52 13.19
C SER A 3 2.28 -8.17 13.57
N LYS A 4 1.72 -7.45 14.53
CA LYS A 4 2.30 -6.21 15.05
C LYS A 4 3.71 -6.43 15.62
N GLN A 5 3.87 -7.43 16.50
CA GLN A 5 5.17 -7.76 17.10
C GLN A 5 6.22 -8.14 16.04
N HIS A 6 5.80 -8.86 14.99
CA HIS A 6 6.67 -9.23 13.89
C HIS A 6 7.21 -7.99 13.15
N TRP A 7 6.31 -7.08 12.75
CA TRP A 7 6.71 -5.88 12.00
C TRP A 7 7.50 -4.89 12.85
N GLU A 8 7.14 -4.70 14.14
CA GLU A 8 7.96 -3.91 15.06
C GLU A 8 9.38 -4.46 15.15
N ASN A 9 9.54 -5.79 15.26
CA ASN A 9 10.86 -6.41 15.32
C ASN A 9 11.65 -6.22 14.00
N ILE A 10 11.00 -6.38 12.84
CA ILE A 10 11.62 -6.15 11.53
C ILE A 10 12.14 -4.71 11.43
N TYR A 11 11.30 -3.73 11.75
CA TYR A 11 11.68 -2.32 11.64
C TYR A 11 12.67 -1.87 12.71
N ASN A 12 12.73 -2.52 13.86
CA ASN A 12 13.75 -2.24 14.88
C ASN A 12 15.12 -2.81 14.53
N THR A 13 15.17 -3.93 13.82
CA THR A 13 16.42 -4.68 13.60
C THR A 13 17.04 -4.46 12.24
N LYS A 14 16.23 -4.08 11.23
CA LYS A 14 16.70 -3.91 9.85
C LYS A 14 16.85 -2.44 9.48
N LYS A 15 17.95 -2.14 8.77
CA LYS A 15 18.13 -0.85 8.09
C LYS A 15 17.08 -0.69 7.00
N ILE A 16 16.81 0.53 6.60
CA ILE A 16 15.81 0.86 5.58
C ILE A 16 16.11 0.19 4.22
N ASP A 17 17.37 0.14 3.84
CA ASP A 17 17.87 -0.51 2.62
C ASP A 17 18.14 -2.03 2.78
N GLY A 18 18.00 -2.55 4.00
CA GLY A 18 18.20 -3.95 4.36
C GLY A 18 16.96 -4.82 4.21
N VAL A 19 15.94 -4.37 3.49
CA VAL A 19 14.67 -5.08 3.26
C VAL A 19 14.42 -5.29 1.77
N SER A 20 13.81 -6.42 1.40
CA SER A 20 13.66 -6.78 -0.01
C SER A 20 12.71 -5.87 -0.80
N TRP A 21 11.82 -5.16 -0.13
CA TRP A 21 10.84 -4.24 -0.76
C TRP A 21 11.32 -2.79 -0.85
N PHE A 22 12.56 -2.51 -0.43
CA PHE A 22 13.12 -1.16 -0.49
C PHE A 22 13.13 -0.59 -1.91
N GLN A 23 12.68 0.65 -2.03
CA GLN A 23 12.79 1.49 -3.20
C GLN A 23 13.03 2.93 -2.75
N GLU A 24 14.13 3.55 -3.20
CA GLU A 24 14.39 4.96 -2.97
C GLU A 24 13.37 5.83 -3.72
N VAL A 25 13.09 5.44 -4.96
CA VAL A 25 12.03 6.04 -5.79
C VAL A 25 11.05 4.93 -6.19
N PRO A 26 9.85 4.86 -5.58
CA PRO A 26 8.83 3.85 -5.93
C PRO A 26 8.11 4.24 -7.23
N THR A 27 8.80 4.09 -8.34
CA THR A 27 8.42 4.62 -9.66
C THR A 27 7.04 4.19 -10.12
N ASP A 28 6.68 2.90 -9.98
CA ASP A 28 5.38 2.41 -10.40
C ASP A 28 4.25 3.04 -9.56
N SER A 29 4.41 3.07 -8.24
CA SER A 29 3.45 3.71 -7.33
C SER A 29 3.26 5.19 -7.64
N LEU A 30 4.36 5.94 -7.81
CA LEU A 30 4.32 7.37 -8.14
C LEU A 30 3.64 7.63 -9.47
N LYS A 31 4.00 6.87 -10.51
CA LYS A 31 3.41 6.99 -11.86
C LYS A 31 1.89 6.76 -11.82
N LEU A 32 1.42 5.74 -11.08
CA LEU A 32 0.00 5.45 -11.00
C LEU A 32 -0.74 6.50 -10.16
N ILE A 33 -0.17 6.96 -9.04
CA ILE A 33 -0.76 8.04 -8.25
C ILE A 33 -0.91 9.32 -9.07
N GLN A 34 0.17 9.75 -9.76
CA GLN A 34 0.13 10.95 -10.63
C GLN A 34 -0.90 10.83 -11.76
N ARG A 35 -1.07 9.62 -12.32
CA ARG A 35 -2.02 9.36 -13.41
C ARG A 35 -3.48 9.50 -12.99
N VAL A 36 -3.83 9.06 -11.79
CA VAL A 36 -5.23 9.08 -11.31
C VAL A 36 -5.55 10.32 -10.49
N SER A 37 -4.53 11.01 -9.97
CA SER A 37 -4.68 12.23 -9.20
C SER A 37 -5.18 13.38 -10.08
N LYS A 38 -6.13 14.14 -9.56
CA LYS A 38 -6.66 15.34 -10.23
C LYS A 38 -5.82 16.58 -9.94
N ASN A 39 -5.26 16.65 -8.75
CA ASN A 39 -4.40 17.73 -8.29
C ASN A 39 -3.62 17.33 -7.03
N SER A 40 -2.67 18.16 -6.62
CA SER A 40 -1.81 17.93 -5.46
C SER A 40 -2.50 17.98 -4.08
N HIS A 41 -3.77 18.34 -4.04
CA HIS A 41 -4.59 18.37 -2.82
C HIS A 41 -5.45 17.12 -2.64
N ASP A 42 -5.40 16.17 -3.58
CA ASP A 42 -6.07 14.88 -3.43
C ASP A 42 -5.63 14.19 -2.15
N LYS A 43 -6.60 13.67 -1.38
CA LYS A 43 -6.33 12.93 -0.16
C LYS A 43 -5.83 11.53 -0.52
N ILE A 44 -4.59 11.25 -0.17
CA ILE A 44 -3.91 9.97 -0.43
C ILE A 44 -3.69 9.26 0.88
N ILE A 45 -4.03 7.98 0.97
CA ILE A 45 -3.60 7.12 2.06
C ILE A 45 -2.68 6.02 1.52
N ASP A 46 -1.52 5.86 2.16
CA ASP A 46 -0.56 4.79 1.90
C ASP A 46 -0.63 3.74 3.00
N ILE A 47 -0.98 2.52 2.62
CA ILE A 47 -1.23 1.40 3.53
C ILE A 47 0.02 0.54 3.66
N GLY A 48 0.45 0.32 4.91
CA GLY A 48 1.70 -0.37 5.19
C GLY A 48 2.91 0.41 4.66
N CYS A 49 2.91 1.72 4.90
CA CYS A 49 3.95 2.62 4.40
C CYS A 49 5.37 2.21 4.85
N GLY A 50 5.48 1.47 5.96
CA GLY A 50 6.76 1.08 6.54
C GLY A 50 7.66 2.28 6.77
N LYS A 51 8.97 2.10 6.54
CA LYS A 51 9.96 3.18 6.48
C LYS A 51 10.15 3.72 5.05
N GLY A 52 9.28 3.32 4.09
CA GLY A 52 9.42 3.62 2.65
C GLY A 52 9.49 5.10 2.30
N PHE A 53 9.84 5.38 1.06
CA PHE A 53 10.05 6.74 0.54
C PHE A 53 8.91 7.25 -0.33
N LEU A 54 7.76 6.56 -0.37
CA LEU A 54 6.64 7.05 -1.18
C LEU A 54 6.17 8.43 -0.73
N ALA A 55 6.02 8.63 0.58
CA ALA A 55 5.62 9.92 1.14
C ALA A 55 6.62 11.04 0.83
N ASP A 56 7.93 10.76 0.93
CA ASP A 56 8.99 11.72 0.61
C ASP A 56 8.88 12.20 -0.84
N ASN A 57 8.72 11.25 -1.76
CA ASN A 57 8.59 11.57 -3.18
C ASN A 57 7.26 12.29 -3.48
N LEU A 58 6.15 11.93 -2.83
CA LEU A 58 4.87 12.63 -2.99
C LEU A 58 4.95 14.07 -2.51
N VAL A 59 5.61 14.31 -1.37
CA VAL A 59 5.85 15.67 -0.86
C VAL A 59 6.69 16.49 -1.84
N GLN A 60 7.75 15.91 -2.39
CA GLN A 60 8.58 16.59 -3.43
C GLN A 60 7.77 16.92 -4.68
N LEU A 61 6.76 16.11 -5.03
CA LEU A 61 5.83 16.38 -6.13
C LEU A 61 4.70 17.36 -5.77
N GLY A 62 4.72 17.91 -4.54
CA GLY A 62 3.78 18.93 -4.07
C GLY A 62 2.47 18.40 -3.47
N TYR A 63 2.34 17.07 -3.26
CA TYR A 63 1.16 16.55 -2.57
C TYR A 63 1.17 16.94 -1.10
N SER A 64 0.04 17.44 -0.60
CA SER A 64 -0.09 18.01 0.74
C SER A 64 -1.02 17.25 1.68
N ASN A 65 -1.89 16.38 1.16
CA ASN A 65 -2.89 15.65 1.94
C ASN A 65 -2.55 14.15 1.97
N ILE A 66 -1.52 13.79 2.72
CA ILE A 66 -1.00 12.44 2.80
C ILE A 66 -1.31 11.84 4.17
N SER A 67 -1.86 10.64 4.18
CA SER A 67 -2.02 9.81 5.38
C SER A 67 -1.17 8.55 5.22
N LEU A 68 -0.44 8.20 6.27
CA LEU A 68 0.42 7.02 6.33
C LEU A 68 -0.13 6.07 7.39
N LEU A 69 -0.48 4.87 6.99
CA LEU A 69 -0.93 3.84 7.89
C LEU A 69 0.09 2.71 7.93
N ASP A 70 0.51 2.34 9.12
CA ASP A 70 1.31 1.12 9.34
C ASP A 70 0.95 0.51 10.70
N ILE A 71 1.10 -0.80 10.81
CA ILE A 71 0.90 -1.53 12.07
C ILE A 71 2.06 -1.25 13.04
N SER A 72 3.24 -0.91 12.53
CA SER A 72 4.42 -0.55 13.29
C SER A 72 4.47 0.95 13.60
N LYS A 73 4.36 1.29 14.86
CA LYS A 73 4.56 2.65 15.32
C LYS A 73 6.00 3.13 15.08
N ASN A 74 6.99 2.25 15.24
CA ASN A 74 8.40 2.59 15.05
C ASN A 74 8.69 2.99 13.60
N ALA A 75 8.10 2.31 12.62
CA ALA A 75 8.22 2.69 11.23
C ALA A 75 7.69 4.10 10.98
N LEU A 76 6.50 4.40 11.50
CA LEU A 76 5.87 5.73 11.38
C LEU A 76 6.68 6.83 12.07
N ASP A 77 7.22 6.56 13.26
CA ASP A 77 8.04 7.52 14.00
C ASP A 77 9.31 7.89 13.22
N GLU A 78 9.96 6.91 12.56
CA GLU A 78 11.13 7.18 11.72
C GLU A 78 10.78 8.01 10.47
N VAL A 79 9.66 7.70 9.79
CA VAL A 79 9.18 8.50 8.65
C VAL A 79 8.85 9.92 9.10
N LYS A 80 8.18 10.06 10.25
CA LYS A 80 7.85 11.37 10.83
C LYS A 80 9.09 12.20 11.16
N ALA A 81 10.10 11.56 11.75
CA ALA A 81 11.37 12.23 12.06
C ALA A 81 12.11 12.66 10.78
N ARG A 82 12.08 11.82 9.73
CA ARG A 82 12.72 12.11 8.43
C ARG A 82 12.03 13.24 7.68
N LEU A 83 10.70 13.22 7.60
CA LEU A 83 9.95 14.23 6.84
C LEU A 83 9.83 15.57 7.57
N GLY A 84 9.70 15.56 8.90
CA GLY A 84 9.57 16.79 9.69
C GLY A 84 8.31 17.62 9.36
N ILE A 85 7.31 17.06 8.70
CA ILE A 85 6.13 17.76 8.17
C ILE A 85 4.93 17.48 9.05
N ASN A 86 4.32 18.52 9.59
CA ASN A 86 3.16 18.40 10.49
C ASN A 86 1.83 18.14 9.78
N SER A 87 1.74 18.36 8.47
CA SER A 87 0.51 18.18 7.69
C SER A 87 0.26 16.72 7.27
N ILE A 88 1.21 15.82 7.49
CA ILE A 88 1.05 14.39 7.21
C ILE A 88 0.36 13.72 8.40
N SER A 89 -0.65 12.92 8.14
CA SER A 89 -1.33 12.08 9.14
C SER A 89 -0.59 10.76 9.32
N TYR A 90 -0.23 10.42 10.55
CA TYR A 90 0.46 9.16 10.90
C TYR A 90 -0.46 8.28 11.74
N ILE A 91 -0.85 7.10 11.22
CA ILE A 91 -1.88 6.23 11.79
C ILE A 91 -1.27 4.87 12.14
N ALA A 92 -1.01 4.65 13.44
CA ALA A 92 -0.46 3.39 13.94
C ALA A 92 -1.60 2.39 14.19
N SER A 93 -1.97 1.61 13.18
CA SER A 93 -3.08 0.66 13.25
C SER A 93 -2.88 -0.51 12.29
N SER A 94 -3.49 -1.66 12.62
CA SER A 94 -3.76 -2.67 11.60
C SER A 94 -4.74 -2.10 10.58
N VAL A 95 -4.57 -2.43 9.31
CA VAL A 95 -5.53 -2.03 8.27
C VAL A 95 -6.91 -2.64 8.52
N LEU A 96 -7.00 -3.81 9.15
CA LEU A 96 -8.28 -4.46 9.48
C LEU A 96 -9.01 -3.77 10.64
N ASP A 97 -8.30 -3.00 11.47
CA ASP A 97 -8.88 -2.19 12.55
C ASP A 97 -9.09 -0.73 12.15
N PHE A 98 -8.68 -0.36 10.93
CA PHE A 98 -8.73 1.01 10.45
C PHE A 98 -10.17 1.51 10.33
N LYS A 99 -10.41 2.68 10.91
CA LYS A 99 -11.66 3.42 10.83
C LYS A 99 -11.35 4.88 10.59
N SER A 100 -12.01 5.47 9.62
CA SER A 100 -11.89 6.90 9.32
C SER A 100 -13.27 7.48 9.00
N ASN A 101 -13.51 8.69 9.49
CA ASN A 101 -14.65 9.51 9.05
C ASN A 101 -14.33 10.26 7.75
N GLU A 102 -13.04 10.30 7.37
CA GLU A 102 -12.60 10.91 6.13
C GLU A 102 -12.63 9.89 4.99
N LYS A 103 -12.88 10.40 3.78
CA LYS A 103 -12.76 9.63 2.54
C LYS A 103 -11.51 10.07 1.78
N PHE A 104 -10.90 9.13 1.10
CA PHE A 104 -9.68 9.34 0.32
C PHE A 104 -9.97 9.37 -1.18
N ASN A 105 -9.25 10.22 -1.91
CA ASN A 105 -9.25 10.19 -3.37
C ASN A 105 -8.50 8.96 -3.89
N ILE A 106 -7.40 8.61 -3.20
CA ILE A 106 -6.51 7.52 -3.59
C ILE A 106 -6.17 6.69 -2.36
N TRP A 107 -6.47 5.39 -2.44
CA TRP A 107 -5.98 4.37 -1.54
C TRP A 107 -4.86 3.63 -2.24
N HIS A 108 -3.66 3.70 -1.69
CA HIS A 108 -2.50 3.00 -2.20
C HIS A 108 -2.11 1.87 -1.24
N ASP A 109 -1.94 0.67 -1.78
CA ASP A 109 -1.46 -0.51 -1.06
C ASP A 109 -0.40 -1.21 -1.91
N ARG A 110 0.83 -1.19 -1.45
CA ARG A 110 1.90 -1.99 -2.05
C ARG A 110 2.36 -3.03 -1.05
N ALA A 111 1.92 -4.27 -1.24
CA ALA A 111 2.34 -5.43 -0.46
C ALA A 111 1.78 -5.53 0.97
N VAL A 112 0.55 -5.03 1.24
CA VAL A 112 -0.17 -5.33 2.49
C VAL A 112 -1.27 -6.35 2.26
N PHE A 113 -2.11 -6.16 1.25
CA PHE A 113 -3.22 -7.07 0.96
C PHE A 113 -2.78 -8.53 0.80
N HIS A 114 -1.61 -8.79 0.24
CA HIS A 114 -1.12 -10.14 0.02
C HIS A 114 -0.79 -10.91 1.33
N PHE A 115 -0.62 -10.21 2.48
CA PHE A 115 -0.46 -10.85 3.79
C PHE A 115 -1.79 -11.34 4.39
N LEU A 116 -2.91 -10.89 3.86
CA LEU A 116 -4.23 -11.37 4.28
C LEU A 116 -4.49 -12.72 3.59
N THR A 117 -4.20 -13.80 4.28
CA THR A 117 -4.38 -15.16 3.74
C THR A 117 -5.75 -15.73 4.04
N ASP A 118 -6.42 -15.26 5.11
CA ASP A 118 -7.75 -15.66 5.49
C ASP A 118 -8.84 -14.97 4.65
N HIS A 119 -9.88 -15.70 4.28
CA HIS A 119 -10.97 -15.19 3.44
C HIS A 119 -11.81 -14.11 4.13
N HIS A 120 -12.02 -14.22 5.45
CA HIS A 120 -12.74 -13.23 6.23
C HIS A 120 -11.97 -11.90 6.25
N ASP A 121 -10.66 -11.95 6.50
CA ASP A 121 -9.80 -10.77 6.52
C ASP A 121 -9.74 -10.07 5.16
N LYS A 122 -9.69 -10.84 4.06
CA LYS A 122 -9.75 -10.30 2.70
C LYS A 122 -11.06 -9.55 2.44
N LYS A 123 -12.20 -10.13 2.84
CA LYS A 123 -13.51 -9.48 2.70
C LYS A 123 -13.63 -8.22 3.58
N LEU A 124 -13.14 -8.30 4.82
CA LEU A 124 -13.11 -7.14 5.71
C LEU A 124 -12.25 -6.01 5.13
N TYR A 125 -11.07 -6.35 4.60
CA TYR A 125 -10.20 -5.39 3.91
C TYR A 125 -10.93 -4.74 2.71
N LYS A 126 -11.57 -5.55 1.82
CA LYS A 126 -12.35 -5.02 0.68
C LYS A 126 -13.41 -4.03 1.15
N LYS A 127 -14.14 -4.37 2.24
CA LYS A 127 -15.14 -3.48 2.82
C LYS A 127 -14.52 -2.16 3.33
N ILE A 128 -13.41 -2.23 4.08
CA ILE A 128 -12.72 -1.05 4.60
C ILE A 128 -12.27 -0.14 3.45
N VAL A 129 -11.66 -0.70 2.41
CA VAL A 129 -11.25 0.02 1.20
C VAL A 129 -12.45 0.71 0.54
N SER A 130 -13.53 -0.05 0.31
CA SER A 130 -14.74 0.49 -0.30
C SER A 130 -15.36 1.60 0.55
N ASP A 131 -15.43 1.42 1.86
CA ASP A 131 -15.96 2.42 2.77
C ASP A 131 -15.07 3.68 2.87
N SER A 132 -13.76 3.56 2.66
CA SER A 132 -12.80 4.64 2.86
C SER A 132 -12.53 5.48 1.60
N ILE A 133 -12.75 4.92 0.42
CA ILE A 133 -12.55 5.65 -0.84
C ILE A 133 -13.82 6.45 -1.17
N MET A 134 -13.64 7.71 -1.60
CA MET A 134 -14.76 8.54 -2.05
C MET A 134 -15.32 8.05 -3.40
N ASN A 135 -16.53 8.46 -3.74
CA ASN A 135 -17.11 8.18 -5.05
C ASN A 135 -16.18 8.70 -6.16
N ASN A 136 -15.95 7.89 -7.19
CA ASN A 136 -14.97 8.14 -8.26
C ASN A 136 -13.51 8.27 -7.79
N GLY A 137 -13.19 7.85 -6.56
CA GLY A 137 -11.82 7.70 -6.10
C GLY A 137 -11.20 6.38 -6.58
N TYR A 138 -9.94 6.17 -6.26
CA TYR A 138 -9.13 5.11 -6.84
C TYR A 138 -8.49 4.22 -5.78
N LEU A 139 -8.47 2.91 -6.07
CA LEU A 139 -7.64 1.93 -5.39
C LEU A 139 -6.46 1.61 -6.31
N ILE A 140 -5.26 1.82 -5.81
CA ILE A 140 -4.02 1.32 -6.42
C ILE A 140 -3.51 0.19 -5.52
N ILE A 141 -3.45 -1.02 -6.04
CA ILE A 141 -3.04 -2.18 -5.27
C ILE A 141 -1.94 -2.95 -6.00
N ALA A 142 -0.88 -3.29 -5.26
CA ALA A 142 0.21 -4.09 -5.77
C ALA A 142 0.47 -5.30 -4.86
N THR A 143 0.45 -6.48 -5.45
CA THR A 143 0.69 -7.76 -4.77
C THR A 143 1.79 -8.53 -5.48
N PHE A 144 2.37 -9.55 -4.84
CA PHE A 144 3.15 -10.51 -5.61
C PHE A 144 2.26 -11.17 -6.66
N SER A 145 2.80 -11.27 -7.88
CA SER A 145 2.15 -11.97 -8.97
C SER A 145 2.15 -13.49 -8.73
N GLU A 146 1.44 -14.21 -9.57
CA GLU A 146 1.42 -15.68 -9.58
C GLU A 146 2.81 -16.32 -9.72
N ASP A 147 3.78 -15.59 -10.30
CA ASP A 147 5.18 -15.99 -10.46
C ASP A 147 6.09 -15.46 -9.31
N GLY A 148 5.53 -14.67 -8.40
CA GLY A 148 6.26 -14.06 -7.31
C GLY A 148 6.63 -15.06 -6.19
N PRO A 149 7.37 -14.59 -5.17
CA PRO A 149 7.72 -15.41 -4.01
C PRO A 149 6.49 -15.95 -3.27
N LEU A 150 6.63 -17.12 -2.61
CA LEU A 150 5.58 -17.71 -1.76
C LEU A 150 5.53 -17.09 -0.36
N LYS A 151 6.61 -16.42 0.05
CA LYS A 151 6.74 -15.77 1.36
C LYS A 151 7.29 -14.38 1.22
N CYS A 152 6.89 -13.50 2.11
CA CYS A 152 7.45 -12.17 2.27
C CYS A 152 7.83 -11.96 3.74
N SER A 153 9.06 -11.53 4.01
CA SER A 153 9.54 -11.31 5.39
C SER A 153 9.36 -12.51 6.32
N GLY A 154 9.45 -13.74 5.78
CA GLY A 154 9.24 -14.98 6.53
C GLY A 154 7.77 -15.37 6.75
N LEU A 155 6.83 -14.55 6.35
CA LEU A 155 5.39 -14.80 6.44
C LEU A 155 4.84 -15.41 5.14
N GLU A 156 3.86 -16.29 5.28
CA GLU A 156 3.04 -16.77 4.16
C GLU A 156 2.24 -15.62 3.57
N ILE A 157 2.09 -15.63 2.25
CA ILE A 157 1.30 -14.63 1.53
C ILE A 157 0.37 -15.31 0.49
N THR A 158 -0.61 -14.58 0.02
CA THR A 158 -1.39 -14.95 -1.15
C THR A 158 -0.82 -14.22 -2.38
N ARG A 159 -0.50 -14.98 -3.42
CA ARG A 159 -0.16 -14.43 -4.74
C ARG A 159 -1.43 -14.23 -5.54
N TYR A 160 -1.43 -13.25 -6.42
CA TYR A 160 -2.60 -12.95 -7.25
C TYR A 160 -2.20 -12.75 -8.70
N SER A 161 -3.01 -13.26 -9.62
CA SER A 161 -3.05 -12.79 -10.99
C SER A 161 -3.84 -11.49 -11.10
N LEU A 162 -3.72 -10.79 -12.23
CA LEU A 162 -4.54 -9.60 -12.51
C LEU A 162 -6.04 -9.95 -12.57
N ASP A 163 -6.38 -11.11 -13.14
CA ASP A 163 -7.77 -11.57 -13.26
C ASP A 163 -8.38 -11.90 -11.89
N GLU A 164 -7.63 -12.49 -10.97
CA GLU A 164 -8.09 -12.73 -9.60
C GLU A 164 -8.35 -11.44 -8.85
N LEU A 165 -7.48 -10.42 -8.97
CA LEU A 165 -7.72 -9.11 -8.37
C LEU A 165 -8.94 -8.43 -8.98
N LYS A 166 -9.08 -8.47 -10.32
CA LYS A 166 -10.23 -7.92 -11.03
C LYS A 166 -11.53 -8.57 -10.57
N GLU A 167 -11.58 -9.91 -10.51
CA GLU A 167 -12.76 -10.64 -10.05
C GLU A 167 -13.08 -10.33 -8.58
N PHE A 168 -12.06 -10.22 -7.71
CA PHE A 168 -12.26 -9.94 -6.29
C PHE A 168 -12.89 -8.57 -6.03
N TYR A 169 -12.49 -7.53 -6.80
CA TYR A 169 -12.95 -6.16 -6.58
C TYR A 169 -14.14 -5.72 -7.44
N LYS A 170 -14.61 -6.52 -8.40
CA LYS A 170 -15.60 -6.15 -9.43
C LYS A 170 -16.92 -5.57 -8.94
N ASP A 171 -17.38 -5.95 -7.72
CA ASP A 171 -18.69 -5.51 -7.22
C ASP A 171 -18.66 -4.05 -6.76
N ASP A 172 -17.51 -3.56 -6.30
CA ASP A 172 -17.35 -2.21 -5.74
C ASP A 172 -16.51 -1.30 -6.64
N PHE A 173 -15.73 -1.89 -7.56
CA PHE A 173 -14.73 -1.16 -8.34
C PHE A 173 -14.69 -1.59 -9.80
N GLU A 174 -14.56 -0.62 -10.69
CA GLU A 174 -14.22 -0.81 -12.08
C GLU A 174 -12.70 -0.98 -12.24
N PHE A 175 -12.27 -2.07 -12.87
CA PHE A 175 -10.86 -2.28 -13.22
C PHE A 175 -10.48 -1.38 -14.40
N LEU A 176 -9.48 -0.51 -14.22
CA LEU A 176 -9.03 0.39 -15.27
C LEU A 176 -7.82 -0.15 -16.02
N GLU A 177 -6.81 -0.60 -15.28
CA GLU A 177 -5.58 -1.15 -15.83
C GLU A 177 -4.84 -2.02 -14.82
N GLY A 178 -3.97 -2.87 -15.34
CA GLY A 178 -3.03 -3.63 -14.53
C GLY A 178 -1.88 -4.13 -15.39
N TYR A 179 -0.73 -4.30 -14.76
CA TYR A 179 0.46 -4.84 -15.41
C TYR A 179 1.36 -5.57 -14.42
N LYS A 180 2.14 -6.49 -14.95
CA LYS A 180 3.20 -7.19 -14.21
C LYS A 180 4.51 -6.42 -14.33
N THR A 181 5.23 -6.29 -13.22
CA THR A 181 6.55 -5.65 -13.18
C THR A 181 7.51 -6.45 -12.31
N ILE A 182 8.80 -6.28 -12.54
CA ILE A 182 9.85 -6.90 -11.74
C ILE A 182 10.49 -5.84 -10.84
N HIS A 183 10.34 -6.03 -9.54
CA HIS A 183 11.10 -5.29 -8.55
C HIS A 183 12.44 -5.97 -8.31
N LYS A 184 13.52 -5.27 -8.60
CA LYS A 184 14.87 -5.73 -8.24
C LYS A 184 15.18 -5.31 -6.82
N THR A 185 15.35 -6.31 -5.95
CA THR A 185 15.64 -6.07 -4.53
C THR A 185 17.06 -5.53 -4.32
N PRO A 186 17.37 -4.91 -3.17
CA PRO A 186 18.77 -4.55 -2.83
C PRO A 186 19.73 -5.76 -2.84
N PHE A 187 19.21 -6.96 -2.70
CA PHE A 187 19.96 -8.21 -2.73
C PHE A 187 20.16 -8.81 -4.13
N GLN A 188 19.83 -8.05 -5.17
CA GLN A 188 19.92 -8.45 -6.59
C GLN A 188 19.02 -9.65 -6.95
N THR A 189 17.96 -9.89 -6.17
CA THR A 189 16.92 -10.86 -6.49
C THR A 189 15.71 -10.19 -7.10
N ASP A 190 14.98 -10.91 -7.93
CA ASP A 190 13.81 -10.40 -8.62
C ASP A 190 12.53 -10.78 -7.85
N GLN A 191 11.63 -9.84 -7.72
CA GLN A 191 10.29 -10.04 -7.17
C GLN A 191 9.25 -9.58 -8.17
N SER A 192 8.42 -10.50 -8.64
CA SER A 192 7.37 -10.19 -9.60
C SER A 192 6.12 -9.67 -8.88
N PHE A 193 5.68 -8.48 -9.28
CA PHE A 193 4.49 -7.82 -8.77
C PHE A 193 3.45 -7.62 -9.86
N ASN A 194 2.17 -7.71 -9.50
CA ASN A 194 1.06 -7.19 -10.27
C ASN A 194 0.60 -5.88 -9.64
N PHE A 195 0.66 -4.80 -10.41
CA PHE A 195 0.02 -3.52 -10.08
C PHE A 195 -1.33 -3.45 -10.76
N SER A 196 -2.34 -3.00 -10.03
CA SER A 196 -3.70 -2.81 -10.54
C SER A 196 -4.28 -1.50 -10.07
N VAL A 197 -5.02 -0.85 -10.95
CA VAL A 197 -5.74 0.38 -10.69
C VAL A 197 -7.23 0.14 -10.88
N PHE A 198 -7.98 0.49 -9.86
CA PHE A 198 -9.44 0.40 -9.85
C PHE A 198 -10.05 1.75 -9.53
N LYS A 199 -11.19 2.03 -10.13
CA LYS A 199 -12.01 3.20 -9.82
C LYS A 199 -13.25 2.77 -9.06
N LYS A 200 -13.57 3.45 -7.96
CA LYS A 200 -14.78 3.14 -7.20
C LYS A 200 -16.03 3.42 -8.02
N ILE A 201 -16.91 2.40 -8.10
CA ILE A 201 -18.22 2.52 -8.73
C ILE A 201 -19.10 3.40 -7.82
N THR A 202 -19.79 4.35 -8.41
CA THR A 202 -20.82 5.13 -7.72
C THR A 202 -22.09 4.29 -7.67
N GLY A 203 -22.47 3.87 -6.47
CA GLY A 203 -23.79 3.29 -6.22
C GLY A 203 -24.87 4.39 -6.21
#